data_efb55b9bc666ebf00ecca40a8c33d45c
#
_entry.id   efb55b9bc666ebf00ecca40a8c33d45c
#
_cell.length_a   1.000
_cell.length_b   1.000
_cell.length_c   1.000
_cell.angle_alpha   90.00
_cell.angle_beta   90.00
_cell.angle_gamma   90.00
#
_symmetry.space_group_name_H-M   'P 1'
#
loop_
_entity.id
_entity.type
_entity.pdbx_description
1 polymer ?
#
loop_
_entity_poly.entity_id
_entity_poly.type
_entity_poly.pdbx_seq_one_letter_code
_entity_poly.pdbx_strand_id
1 'polypeptide(L)'
;IDEEGWPVSGELQIVVKNNLPEKILINGAPFDISKSYVVVMNDYMAGGGDNSAFLIGQKVDVLGVTIRAMMLNYLSAETAAGRKIYSKTEGRIVYAD
;
A
#
# COMPACT_ATOMS: atom_id res chain seq x y z
N ILE A 1 10.54 11.14 1.59
CA ILE A 1 9.84 10.32 0.59
C ILE A 1 10.68 10.30 -0.65
N ASP A 2 10.91 9.13 -1.17
CA ASP A 2 11.50 8.98 -2.48
C ASP A 2 10.63 9.70 -3.51
N GLU A 3 11.23 10.24 -4.55
CA GLU A 3 10.49 11.02 -5.55
C GLU A 3 9.33 10.25 -6.17
N GLU A 4 9.45 8.93 -6.22
CA GLU A 4 8.44 8.08 -6.84
C GLU A 4 7.41 7.54 -5.85
N GLY A 5 7.68 7.63 -4.55
CA GLY A 5 6.82 7.04 -3.54
C GLY A 5 6.70 5.53 -3.67
N TRP A 6 5.92 4.91 -2.80
CA TRP A 6 5.61 3.49 -2.85
C TRP A 6 4.18 3.28 -3.32
N PRO A 7 3.90 2.20 -4.07
CA PRO A 7 2.53 1.84 -4.40
C PRO A 7 1.70 1.63 -3.14
N VAL A 8 0.48 2.13 -3.15
CA VAL A 8 -0.43 2.00 -2.00
C VAL A 8 -1.74 1.37 -2.45
N SER A 9 -2.45 0.75 -1.49
CA SER A 9 -3.74 0.13 -1.77
C SER A 9 -4.83 1.19 -1.99
N GLY A 10 -5.98 0.75 -2.52
CA GLY A 10 -7.09 1.65 -2.84
C GLY A 10 -7.74 2.33 -1.65
N GLU A 11 -7.52 1.84 -0.44
CA GLU A 11 -8.00 2.48 0.79
C GLU A 11 -7.28 3.79 1.11
N LEU A 12 -6.11 4.01 0.53
CA LEU A 12 -5.30 5.19 0.78
C LEU A 12 -5.45 6.22 -0.32
N GLN A 13 -5.52 7.47 0.07
CA GLN A 13 -5.39 8.61 -0.83
C GLN A 13 -4.44 9.60 -0.21
N ILE A 14 -3.39 9.96 -0.93
CA ILE A 14 -2.34 10.83 -0.43
C ILE A 14 -2.15 11.99 -1.39
N VAL A 15 -2.17 13.21 -0.86
CA VAL A 15 -1.81 14.41 -1.62
C VAL A 15 -0.44 14.86 -1.15
N VAL A 16 0.49 14.93 -2.08
CA VAL A 16 1.88 15.34 -1.82
C VAL A 16 2.09 16.75 -2.34
N LYS A 17 2.63 17.62 -1.50
CA LYS A 17 2.98 18.97 -1.87
C LYS A 17 4.35 19.32 -1.28
N ASN A 18 5.25 19.86 -2.12
CA ASN A 18 6.62 20.17 -1.71
C ASN A 18 7.34 18.96 -1.10
N ASN A 19 7.15 17.78 -1.68
CA ASN A 19 7.73 16.50 -1.24
C ASN A 19 7.29 16.07 0.16
N LEU A 20 6.20 16.63 0.68
CA LEU A 20 5.62 16.26 1.97
C LEU A 20 4.17 15.87 1.80
N PRO A 21 3.68 14.89 2.58
CA PRO A 21 2.26 14.56 2.54
C PRO A 21 1.45 15.71 3.13
N GLU A 22 0.62 16.34 2.30
CA GLU A 22 -0.26 17.40 2.73
C GLU A 22 -1.57 16.84 3.29
N LYS A 23 -2.06 15.77 2.70
CA LYS A 23 -3.32 15.16 3.08
C LYS A 23 -3.24 13.66 2.93
N ILE A 24 -3.67 12.94 3.94
CA ILE A 24 -3.73 11.48 3.93
C ILE A 24 -5.14 11.08 4.35
N LEU A 25 -5.82 10.34 3.47
CA LEU A 25 -7.12 9.75 3.77
C LEU A 25 -7.02 8.24 3.77
N ILE A 26 -7.64 7.61 4.75
CA ILE A 26 -7.74 6.14 4.85
C ILE A 26 -9.22 5.80 4.89
N ASN A 27 -9.69 5.07 3.89
CA ASN A 27 -11.12 4.76 3.71
C ASN A 27 -11.99 6.02 3.74
N GLY A 28 -11.50 7.12 3.16
CA GLY A 28 -12.22 8.39 3.11
C GLY A 28 -12.14 9.24 4.36
N ALA A 29 -11.52 8.74 5.44
CA ALA A 29 -11.36 9.48 6.69
C ALA A 29 -9.94 10.03 6.83
N PRO A 30 -9.75 11.22 7.42
CA PRO A 30 -8.41 11.75 7.65
C PRO A 30 -7.56 10.82 8.50
N PHE A 31 -6.27 10.73 8.19
CA PHE A 31 -5.33 10.00 9.01
C PHE A 31 -5.26 10.61 10.41
N ASP A 32 -5.35 9.74 11.41
CA ASP A 32 -5.29 10.13 12.82
C ASP A 32 -4.06 9.50 13.47
N ILE A 33 -3.09 10.32 13.85
CA ILE A 33 -1.82 9.85 14.42
C ILE A 33 -2.01 9.15 15.77
N SER A 34 -3.13 9.39 16.44
CA SER A 34 -3.44 8.73 17.72
C SER A 34 -4.03 7.34 17.55
N LYS A 35 -4.42 6.96 16.34
CA LYS A 35 -4.98 5.64 16.06
C LYS A 35 -3.90 4.65 15.64
N SER A 36 -4.20 3.37 15.85
CA SER A 36 -3.39 2.28 15.32
C SER A 36 -4.01 1.77 14.03
N TYR A 37 -3.17 1.49 13.04
CA TYR A 37 -3.60 0.97 11.76
C TYR A 37 -2.93 -0.37 11.49
N VAL A 38 -3.65 -1.27 10.84
CA VAL A 38 -3.09 -2.53 10.38
C VAL A 38 -2.69 -2.37 8.92
N VAL A 39 -1.44 -2.65 8.62
CA VAL A 39 -0.88 -2.50 7.28
C VAL A 39 -0.40 -3.85 6.78
N VAL A 40 -0.74 -4.18 5.54
CA VAL A 40 -0.24 -5.38 4.87
C VAL A 40 0.94 -4.98 3.98
N MET A 41 2.02 -5.71 4.10
CA MET A 41 3.24 -5.45 3.33
C MET A 41 4.02 -6.75 3.12
N ASN A 42 5.05 -6.69 2.27
CA ASN A 42 5.94 -7.83 2.11
C ASN A 42 6.90 -7.94 3.29
N ASP A 43 7.52 -9.12 3.44
CA ASP A 43 8.44 -9.39 4.54
C ASP A 43 9.73 -8.56 4.46
N TYR A 44 10.15 -8.22 3.27
CA TYR A 44 11.35 -7.39 3.07
C TYR A 44 11.18 -6.02 3.71
N MET A 45 10.05 -5.37 3.47
CA MET A 45 9.74 -4.07 4.09
C MET A 45 9.53 -4.19 5.60
N ALA A 46 8.82 -5.22 6.04
CA ALA A 46 8.57 -5.44 7.47
C ALA A 46 9.87 -5.66 8.24
N GLY A 47 10.89 -6.21 7.60
CA GLY A 47 12.22 -6.40 8.18
C GLY A 47 13.14 -5.19 8.06
N GLY A 48 12.65 -4.08 7.54
CA GLY A 48 13.40 -2.83 7.44
C GLY A 48 14.00 -2.54 6.08
N GLY A 49 13.74 -3.39 5.07
CA GLY A 49 14.21 -3.15 3.71
C GLY A 49 13.45 -2.01 3.03
N ASP A 50 13.95 -1.56 1.91
CA ASP A 50 13.33 -0.52 1.09
C ASP A 50 13.10 0.80 1.86
N ASN A 51 14.11 1.21 2.63
CA ASN A 51 14.08 2.39 3.49
C ASN A 51 12.99 2.34 4.57
N SER A 52 12.61 1.14 5.01
CA SER A 52 11.55 0.93 5.99
C SER A 52 12.08 0.54 7.38
N ALA A 53 13.27 1.01 7.74
CA ALA A 53 13.89 0.70 9.04
C ALA A 53 13.00 1.10 10.22
N PHE A 54 12.12 2.09 10.05
CA PHE A 54 11.17 2.51 11.09
C PHE A 54 10.15 1.43 11.45
N LEU A 55 10.01 0.39 10.62
CA LEU A 55 9.10 -0.73 10.88
C LEU A 55 9.73 -1.82 11.76
N ILE A 56 11.03 -1.77 11.99
CA ILE A 56 11.71 -2.75 12.83
C ILE A 56 11.20 -2.61 14.26
N GLY A 57 10.84 -3.73 14.88
CA GLY A 57 10.31 -3.75 16.25
C GLY A 57 8.81 -3.63 16.36
N GLN A 58 8.11 -3.43 15.26
CA GLN A 58 6.65 -3.45 15.26
C GLN A 58 6.13 -4.88 15.36
N LYS A 59 4.92 -5.02 15.90
CA LYS A 59 4.26 -6.33 15.94
C LYS A 59 3.94 -6.79 14.52
N VAL A 60 4.38 -8.00 14.18
CA VAL A 60 4.18 -8.58 12.85
C VAL A 60 3.45 -9.90 12.99
N ASP A 61 2.34 -10.03 12.28
CA ASP A 61 1.62 -11.30 12.13
C ASP A 61 1.89 -11.84 10.72
N VAL A 62 2.53 -13.00 10.64
CA VAL A 62 2.86 -13.63 9.36
C VAL A 62 1.64 -14.34 8.83
N LEU A 63 1.21 -13.97 7.61
CA LEU A 63 0.01 -14.55 7.00
C LEU A 63 0.24 -15.94 6.39
N GLY A 64 1.51 -16.32 6.19
CA GLY A 64 1.85 -17.62 5.62
C GLY A 64 1.58 -17.74 4.13
N VAL A 65 1.42 -16.62 3.43
CA VAL A 65 1.13 -16.59 1.99
C VAL A 65 2.19 -15.75 1.31
N THR A 66 2.71 -16.22 0.17
CA THR A 66 3.64 -15.42 -0.63
C THR A 66 2.86 -14.46 -1.52
N ILE A 67 3.48 -13.32 -1.85
CA ILE A 67 2.90 -12.37 -2.80
C ILE A 67 2.64 -13.03 -4.13
N ARG A 68 3.58 -13.88 -4.58
CA ARG A 68 3.42 -14.64 -5.83
C ARG A 68 2.18 -15.50 -5.81
N ALA A 69 1.94 -16.25 -4.71
CA ALA A 69 0.77 -17.11 -4.59
C ALA A 69 -0.52 -16.28 -4.58
N MET A 70 -0.54 -15.16 -3.88
CA MET A 70 -1.71 -14.26 -3.88
C MET A 70 -2.01 -13.70 -5.26
N MET A 71 -0.99 -13.29 -6.00
CA MET A 71 -1.16 -12.78 -7.36
C MET A 71 -1.68 -13.85 -8.30
N LEU A 72 -1.11 -15.07 -8.25
CA LEU A 72 -1.57 -16.17 -9.08
C LEU A 72 -3.02 -16.54 -8.78
N ASN A 73 -3.40 -16.57 -7.50
CA ASN A 73 -4.76 -16.86 -7.10
C ASN A 73 -5.72 -15.77 -7.60
N TYR A 74 -5.35 -14.51 -7.49
CA TYR A 74 -6.16 -13.40 -7.98
C TYR A 74 -6.35 -13.47 -9.50
N LEU A 75 -5.26 -13.63 -10.25
CA LEU A 75 -5.31 -13.68 -11.71
C LEU A 75 -6.12 -14.88 -12.19
N SER A 76 -5.98 -16.03 -11.54
CA SER A 76 -6.75 -17.22 -11.88
C SER A 76 -8.23 -17.04 -11.62
N ALA A 77 -8.60 -16.40 -10.51
CA ALA A 77 -9.99 -16.13 -10.16
C ALA A 77 -10.63 -15.16 -11.16
N GLU A 78 -9.91 -14.12 -11.57
CA GLU A 78 -10.40 -13.17 -12.58
C GLU A 78 -10.62 -13.84 -13.92
N THR A 79 -9.70 -14.68 -14.34
CA THR A 79 -9.81 -15.43 -15.60
C THR A 79 -10.99 -16.41 -15.57
N ALA A 80 -11.15 -17.14 -14.47
CA ALA A 80 -12.26 -18.08 -14.29
C ALA A 80 -13.62 -17.39 -14.30
N ALA A 81 -13.68 -16.14 -13.82
CA ALA A 81 -14.89 -15.34 -13.84
C ALA A 81 -15.17 -14.69 -15.18
N GLY A 82 -14.31 -14.89 -16.18
CA GLY A 82 -14.46 -14.31 -17.51
C GLY A 82 -14.07 -12.85 -17.61
N ARG A 83 -13.41 -12.29 -16.60
CA ARG A 83 -12.94 -10.90 -16.60
C ARG A 83 -11.56 -10.81 -17.20
N LYS A 84 -11.32 -9.74 -17.95
CA LYS A 84 -9.97 -9.43 -18.44
C LYS A 84 -9.15 -8.78 -17.33
N ILE A 85 -7.87 -9.13 -17.30
CA ILE A 85 -6.95 -8.51 -16.37
C ILE A 85 -6.51 -7.16 -16.92
N TYR A 86 -6.70 -6.12 -16.14
CA TYR A 86 -6.29 -4.76 -16.51
C TYR A 86 -5.95 -3.97 -15.26
N SER A 87 -5.25 -2.89 -15.45
CA SER A 87 -4.98 -1.93 -14.39
C SER A 87 -5.19 -0.51 -14.90
N LYS A 88 -5.45 0.39 -14.00
CA LYS A 88 -5.63 1.81 -14.29
C LYS A 88 -5.09 2.64 -13.15
N THR A 89 -4.71 3.88 -13.46
CA THR A 89 -4.33 4.85 -12.43
C THR A 89 -5.59 5.37 -11.76
N GLU A 90 -5.65 5.29 -10.45
CA GLU A 90 -6.84 5.64 -9.67
C GLU A 90 -6.66 6.93 -8.85
N GLY A 91 -5.55 7.64 -9.00
CA GLY A 91 -5.32 8.87 -8.26
C GLY A 91 -5.07 8.66 -6.77
N ARG A 92 -4.50 7.52 -6.38
CA ARG A 92 -4.23 7.22 -4.96
C ARG A 92 -3.17 8.13 -4.38
N ILE A 93 -2.18 8.50 -5.19
CA ILE A 93 -1.15 9.46 -4.82
C ILE A 93 -1.23 10.60 -5.83
N VAL A 94 -1.45 11.81 -5.35
CA VAL A 94 -1.58 13.01 -6.18
C VAL A 94 -0.53 14.01 -5.73
N TYR A 95 0.19 14.55 -6.70
CA TYR A 95 1.19 15.58 -6.45
C TYR A 95 0.56 16.93 -6.73
N ALA A 96 0.46 17.76 -5.68
CA ALA A 96 -0.07 19.13 -5.78
C ALA A 96 1.08 20.12 -5.84
N ASP A 97 0.92 21.12 -6.67
CA ASP A 97 1.92 22.19 -6.79
C ASP A 97 1.64 23.34 -5.80
#